data_70367cee5bac4229bccef4dbe62bc63c
#
_entry.id   70367cee5bac4229bccef4dbe62bc63c
#
_cell.length_a   1.000
_cell.length_b   1.000
_cell.length_c   1.000
_cell.angle_alpha   90.00
_cell.angle_beta   90.00
_cell.angle_gamma   90.00
#
_symmetry.space_group_name_H-M   'P 1'
#
loop_
_entity.id
_entity.type
_entity.pdbx_description
1 polymer ?
#
loop_
_entity_poly.entity_id
_entity_poly.type
_entity_poly.pdbx_seq_one_letter_code
_entity_poly.pdbx_strand_id
1 'polypeptide(L)'
;MPFRVVRDCLLLGVLVLPCLAQEEIRIDAAAQSAPFPHFWEQMFGSGRAILSLRESYREDLRAVKQIADFRYVRFHAILDDEVGVYNEDEHGNPVYNFAYVDEIYDGLLLNGVRPVVEISFMPKKLAFNPDALHPFWYKPNVSPPKSMERWDGLMTAFARHLLERYGEEEVAHWYFEVWNEPNIDFWGGVPRQKSYFELYDHTARALKSVSSRLRVGGPATAAAAWVDDFLKHTSEKRIPVDFVSSHGYADDTVENLLGTNEDVSMRDRLCSAVGKVKGQMRAAGKSNLPLLWTEWNVPGMDELRDTAFVGPALADTIRQCDGLADALSFWTFSDVFEEDGPIAQPFQGHFGLRAKGGINKPSYYDFALLHRLGEQRLKNENPNVIVTKRKDARLVIAVWNYVEPGQRGQARSYRLIFEHMGLEAAEIGENRVDEEHGNTLAAYRGMGSPRYPTEEQVRRLNAMTALGTPETVRLSGRSLDLELGPNALVLLEVKPGVPAK
;
A
#
# COMPACT_ATOMS: atom_id res chain seq x y z
N MET A 1 37.08 -59.03 -49.85
CA MET A 1 36.45 -58.44 -48.68
C MET A 1 37.28 -57.23 -48.26
N PRO A 2 36.85 -56.02 -48.38
CA PRO A 2 37.56 -54.85 -47.83
C PRO A 2 36.96 -54.42 -46.52
N PHE A 3 37.79 -54.16 -45.55
CA PHE A 3 37.49 -53.59 -44.23
C PHE A 3 37.04 -52.12 -44.40
N ARG A 4 35.89 -51.76 -43.83
CA ARG A 4 35.45 -50.38 -43.64
C ARG A 4 35.91 -49.90 -42.27
N VAL A 5 36.77 -48.90 -42.21
CA VAL A 5 37.14 -48.14 -41.03
C VAL A 5 36.05 -47.09 -40.79
N VAL A 6 35.33 -47.19 -39.66
CA VAL A 6 34.41 -46.18 -39.18
C VAL A 6 35.22 -45.15 -38.37
N ARG A 7 35.27 -43.91 -38.82
CA ARG A 7 35.85 -42.77 -38.07
C ARG A 7 34.74 -42.20 -37.18
N ASP A 8 34.86 -42.41 -35.89
CA ASP A 8 34.06 -41.71 -34.91
C ASP A 8 34.53 -40.25 -34.80
N CYS A 9 33.68 -39.33 -35.26
CA CYS A 9 33.85 -37.89 -34.98
C CYS A 9 33.23 -37.58 -33.62
N LEU A 10 34.06 -37.42 -32.59
CA LEU A 10 33.63 -36.79 -31.34
C LEU A 10 33.33 -35.30 -31.59
N LEU A 11 32.05 -34.94 -31.62
CA LEU A 11 31.59 -33.56 -31.51
C LEU A 11 31.74 -33.12 -30.06
N LEU A 12 32.77 -32.35 -29.73
CA LEU A 12 32.84 -31.56 -28.51
C LEU A 12 31.83 -30.43 -28.63
N GLY A 13 30.69 -30.61 -27.96
CA GLY A 13 29.74 -29.53 -27.74
C GLY A 13 30.33 -28.49 -26.77
N VAL A 14 30.77 -27.37 -27.28
CA VAL A 14 31.12 -26.20 -26.45
C VAL A 14 29.78 -25.66 -25.87
N LEU A 15 29.55 -25.94 -24.59
CA LEU A 15 28.50 -25.24 -23.82
C LEU A 15 28.94 -23.78 -23.69
N VAL A 16 28.42 -22.93 -24.56
CA VAL A 16 28.49 -21.49 -24.40
C VAL A 16 27.45 -21.15 -23.31
N LEU A 17 27.92 -21.08 -22.06
CA LEU A 17 27.11 -20.42 -21.01
C LEU A 17 26.89 -18.98 -21.44
N PRO A 18 25.64 -18.47 -21.47
CA PRO A 18 25.41 -17.07 -21.73
C PRO A 18 26.09 -16.28 -20.60
N CYS A 19 27.13 -15.55 -20.93
CA CYS A 19 27.71 -14.56 -20.05
C CYS A 19 26.63 -13.47 -19.90
N LEU A 20 25.92 -13.46 -18.78
CA LEU A 20 24.99 -12.37 -18.43
C LEU A 20 25.82 -11.10 -18.39
N ALA A 21 25.52 -10.16 -19.27
CA ALA A 21 26.21 -8.87 -19.27
C ALA A 21 25.98 -8.20 -17.91
N GLN A 22 27.06 -7.96 -17.17
CA GLN A 22 27.02 -7.28 -15.89
C GLN A 22 26.65 -5.81 -16.12
N GLU A 23 25.59 -5.34 -15.46
CA GLU A 23 25.14 -3.97 -15.52
C GLU A 23 25.85 -3.11 -14.46
N GLU A 24 26.49 -2.02 -14.87
CA GLU A 24 27.17 -1.11 -13.95
C GLU A 24 26.18 -0.06 -13.40
N ILE A 25 26.14 0.08 -12.09
CA ILE A 25 25.36 1.11 -11.37
C ILE A 25 26.33 1.99 -10.57
N ARG A 26 26.39 3.27 -10.89
CA ARG A 26 27.23 4.24 -10.18
C ARG A 26 26.47 4.78 -8.97
N ILE A 27 27.07 4.68 -7.80
CA ILE A 27 26.54 5.18 -6.53
C ILE A 27 27.40 6.37 -6.10
N ASP A 28 26.96 7.56 -6.43
CA ASP A 28 27.65 8.82 -6.10
C ASP A 28 27.13 9.36 -4.77
N ALA A 29 27.96 9.29 -3.72
CA ALA A 29 27.62 9.80 -2.38
C ALA A 29 27.52 11.34 -2.31
N ALA A 30 28.02 12.06 -3.33
CA ALA A 30 27.94 13.51 -3.48
C ALA A 30 26.83 13.95 -4.47
N ALA A 31 26.06 13.02 -5.01
CA ALA A 31 24.95 13.34 -5.91
C ALA A 31 23.95 14.29 -5.27
N GLN A 32 23.24 15.06 -6.08
CA GLN A 32 22.15 15.92 -5.60
C GLN A 32 21.13 15.10 -4.82
N SER A 33 20.76 15.60 -3.64
CA SER A 33 19.77 14.96 -2.80
C SER A 33 18.47 15.78 -2.73
N ALA A 34 17.36 15.07 -2.48
CA ALA A 34 16.06 15.65 -2.20
C ALA A 34 15.45 14.97 -0.97
N PRO A 35 14.56 15.66 -0.21
CA PRO A 35 13.80 15.03 0.85
C PRO A 35 13.06 13.79 0.32
N PHE A 36 13.11 12.72 1.08
CA PHE A 36 12.46 11.45 0.75
C PHE A 36 11.55 11.03 1.92
N PRO A 37 10.33 11.59 1.97
CA PRO A 37 9.36 11.18 2.96
C PRO A 37 8.93 9.74 2.67
N HIS A 38 8.77 8.96 3.71
CA HIS A 38 8.36 7.55 3.58
C HIS A 38 6.85 7.47 3.32
N PHE A 39 6.39 8.01 2.20
CA PHE A 39 4.98 8.17 1.84
C PHE A 39 4.25 6.84 1.61
N TRP A 40 4.98 5.74 1.39
CA TRP A 40 4.44 4.39 1.10
C TRP A 40 4.08 3.58 2.34
N GLU A 41 4.51 3.99 3.54
CA GLU A 41 4.36 3.21 4.77
C GLU A 41 3.56 3.92 5.87
N GLN A 42 3.11 5.15 5.60
CA GLN A 42 2.39 5.93 6.61
C GLN A 42 0.92 5.53 6.73
N MET A 43 0.36 4.94 5.68
CA MET A 43 -1.06 4.59 5.59
C MET A 43 -1.22 3.17 5.03
N PHE A 44 -2.13 2.41 5.63
CA PHE A 44 -2.50 1.09 5.15
C PHE A 44 -4.02 0.94 5.13
N GLY A 45 -4.50 0.17 4.15
CA GLY A 45 -5.85 -0.36 4.17
C GLY A 45 -6.01 -1.55 5.11
N SER A 46 -7.25 -1.90 5.42
CA SER A 46 -7.55 -3.09 6.19
C SER A 46 -8.97 -3.59 5.90
N GLY A 47 -9.33 -4.72 6.47
CA GLY A 47 -10.71 -5.20 6.50
C GLY A 47 -11.65 -4.21 7.22
N ARG A 48 -12.94 -4.40 7.05
CA ARG A 48 -13.98 -3.48 7.53
C ARG A 48 -13.90 -3.14 9.03
N ALA A 49 -14.46 -2.02 9.42
CA ALA A 49 -14.33 -1.39 10.74
C ALA A 49 -14.47 -2.35 11.94
N ILE A 50 -15.53 -3.17 11.97
CA ILE A 50 -15.80 -4.08 13.09
C ILE A 50 -14.70 -5.13 13.31
N LEU A 51 -13.90 -5.47 12.28
CA LEU A 51 -12.78 -6.43 12.39
C LEU A 51 -11.67 -5.90 13.30
N SER A 52 -11.55 -4.57 13.45
CA SER A 52 -10.55 -3.94 14.32
C SER A 52 -10.75 -4.24 15.81
N LEU A 53 -11.94 -4.74 16.19
CA LEU A 53 -12.22 -5.20 17.54
C LEU A 53 -11.61 -6.58 17.85
N ARG A 54 -11.16 -7.33 16.83
CA ARG A 54 -10.54 -8.64 16.99
C ARG A 54 -9.10 -8.51 17.46
N GLU A 55 -8.69 -9.35 18.42
CA GLU A 55 -7.30 -9.36 18.88
C GLU A 55 -6.32 -9.69 17.75
N SER A 56 -6.66 -10.64 16.86
CA SER A 56 -5.82 -10.96 15.69
C SER A 56 -5.54 -9.76 14.79
N TYR A 57 -6.51 -8.85 14.60
CA TYR A 57 -6.31 -7.61 13.87
C TYR A 57 -5.32 -6.69 14.60
N ARG A 58 -5.50 -6.54 15.92
CA ARG A 58 -4.65 -5.68 16.77
C ARG A 58 -3.22 -6.23 16.89
N GLU A 59 -3.07 -7.56 16.94
CA GLU A 59 -1.76 -8.22 16.88
C GLU A 59 -1.03 -7.94 15.57
N ASP A 60 -1.73 -8.07 14.44
CA ASP A 60 -1.15 -7.77 13.13
C ASP A 60 -0.80 -6.27 12.99
N LEU A 61 -1.68 -5.38 13.47
CA LEU A 61 -1.40 -3.94 13.50
C LEU A 61 -0.12 -3.64 14.28
N ARG A 62 0.03 -4.18 15.50
CA ARG A 62 1.24 -4.01 16.31
C ARG A 62 2.49 -4.57 15.63
N ALA A 63 2.36 -5.71 14.95
CA ALA A 63 3.48 -6.32 14.24
C ALA A 63 3.93 -5.47 13.04
N VAL A 64 2.99 -4.97 12.23
CA VAL A 64 3.33 -4.11 11.08
C VAL A 64 3.89 -2.76 11.55
N LYS A 65 3.39 -2.23 12.66
CA LYS A 65 3.93 -1.00 13.25
C LYS A 65 5.38 -1.12 13.72
N GLN A 66 5.91 -2.32 13.93
CA GLN A 66 7.32 -2.53 14.27
C GLN A 66 8.26 -2.41 13.05
N ILE A 67 7.73 -2.52 11.86
CA ILE A 67 8.52 -2.58 10.61
C ILE A 67 8.21 -1.43 9.65
N ALA A 68 7.28 -0.54 9.98
CA ALA A 68 6.85 0.57 9.15
C ALA A 68 6.44 1.76 10.01
N ASP A 69 6.55 2.98 9.46
CA ASP A 69 6.03 4.20 10.11
C ASP A 69 4.51 4.32 9.93
N PHE A 70 3.80 3.28 10.38
CA PHE A 70 2.35 3.12 10.25
C PHE A 70 1.62 4.14 11.13
N ARG A 71 1.06 5.16 10.52
CA ARG A 71 0.39 6.28 11.21
C ARG A 71 -1.11 6.28 11.04
N TYR A 72 -1.61 5.80 9.87
CA TYR A 72 -3.02 5.86 9.52
C TYR A 72 -3.52 4.52 8.98
N VAL A 73 -4.70 4.13 9.40
CA VAL A 73 -5.41 2.98 8.83
C VAL A 73 -6.73 3.41 8.20
N ARG A 74 -7.02 2.89 7.04
CA ARG A 74 -8.29 3.07 6.33
C ARG A 74 -9.04 1.74 6.29
N PHE A 75 -10.32 1.78 6.57
CA PHE A 75 -11.23 0.64 6.48
C PHE A 75 -12.62 1.08 6.06
N HIS A 76 -13.33 0.17 5.41
CA HIS A 76 -14.73 0.35 5.06
C HIS A 76 -15.67 0.26 6.25
N ALA A 77 -16.90 0.75 6.09
CA ALA A 77 -18.06 0.34 6.88
C ALA A 77 -18.10 0.84 8.33
N ILE A 78 -17.56 2.03 8.62
CA ILE A 78 -17.73 2.61 9.97
C ILE A 78 -19.19 2.97 10.30
N LEU A 79 -20.03 3.18 9.28
CA LEU A 79 -21.46 3.49 9.45
C LEU A 79 -22.36 2.28 9.23
N ASP A 80 -21.81 1.11 8.89
CA ASP A 80 -22.59 -0.11 8.66
C ASP A 80 -23.37 -0.53 9.90
N ASP A 81 -24.50 -1.26 9.68
CA ASP A 81 -25.39 -1.69 10.75
C ASP A 81 -24.69 -2.58 11.80
N GLU A 82 -23.61 -3.27 11.48
CA GLU A 82 -22.84 -4.05 12.46
C GLU A 82 -22.07 -3.17 13.47
N VAL A 83 -21.78 -1.91 13.13
CA VAL A 83 -21.23 -0.90 14.05
C VAL A 83 -22.35 -0.19 14.81
N GLY A 84 -23.54 -0.11 14.23
CA GLY A 84 -24.76 0.31 14.89
C GLY A 84 -24.89 1.80 15.14
N VAL A 85 -24.27 2.65 14.32
CA VAL A 85 -24.22 4.11 14.53
C VAL A 85 -25.56 4.82 14.36
N TYR A 86 -26.50 4.24 13.61
CA TYR A 86 -27.79 4.85 13.29
C TYR A 86 -28.94 3.88 13.48
N ASN A 87 -29.96 4.33 14.17
CA ASN A 87 -31.24 3.63 14.31
C ASN A 87 -32.38 4.66 14.30
N GLU A 88 -33.63 4.20 14.33
CA GLU A 88 -34.81 5.02 14.48
C GLU A 88 -35.70 4.45 15.59
N ASP A 89 -36.27 5.36 16.40
CA ASP A 89 -37.26 4.98 17.41
C ASP A 89 -38.60 4.57 16.79
N GLU A 90 -39.61 4.29 17.61
CA GLU A 90 -40.95 3.90 17.18
C GLU A 90 -41.72 5.03 16.42
N HIS A 91 -41.27 6.28 16.55
CA HIS A 91 -41.82 7.45 15.86
C HIS A 91 -40.99 7.81 14.61
N GLY A 92 -39.94 7.03 14.31
CA GLY A 92 -39.04 7.26 13.18
C GLY A 92 -38.04 8.41 13.42
N ASN A 93 -37.79 8.82 14.68
CA ASN A 93 -36.74 9.79 14.98
C ASN A 93 -35.38 9.14 15.00
N PRO A 94 -34.31 9.82 14.53
CA PRO A 94 -32.94 9.29 14.57
C PRO A 94 -32.47 8.98 15.98
N VAL A 95 -31.86 7.82 16.16
CA VAL A 95 -31.18 7.39 17.38
C VAL A 95 -29.73 7.05 17.02
N TYR A 96 -28.78 7.78 17.60
CA TYR A 96 -27.35 7.57 17.36
C TYR A 96 -26.70 6.78 18.49
N ASN A 97 -25.83 5.86 18.14
CA ASN A 97 -25.03 5.09 19.09
C ASN A 97 -23.59 4.96 18.59
N PHE A 98 -22.64 5.50 19.31
CA PHE A 98 -21.22 5.51 18.94
C PHE A 98 -20.37 4.56 19.80
N ALA A 99 -20.97 3.64 20.56
CA ALA A 99 -20.23 2.76 21.46
C ALA A 99 -19.15 1.93 20.73
N TYR A 100 -19.49 1.32 19.58
CA TYR A 100 -18.50 0.57 18.81
C TYR A 100 -17.53 1.49 18.03
N VAL A 101 -17.94 2.66 17.62
CA VAL A 101 -17.03 3.67 17.07
C VAL A 101 -15.92 3.99 18.07
N ASP A 102 -16.30 4.18 19.32
CA ASP A 102 -15.36 4.43 20.42
C ASP A 102 -14.39 3.27 20.61
N GLU A 103 -14.89 2.03 20.72
CA GLU A 103 -14.02 0.86 20.88
C GLU A 103 -13.07 0.64 19.70
N ILE A 104 -13.52 0.95 18.48
CA ILE A 104 -12.72 0.87 17.25
C ILE A 104 -11.60 1.91 17.29
N TYR A 105 -11.94 3.17 17.49
CA TYR A 105 -10.95 4.25 17.43
C TYR A 105 -10.04 4.30 18.67
N ASP A 106 -10.56 3.97 19.85
CA ASP A 106 -9.73 3.78 21.06
C ASP A 106 -8.68 2.70 20.80
N GLY A 107 -9.09 1.58 20.20
CA GLY A 107 -8.18 0.49 19.86
C GLY A 107 -7.08 0.88 18.88
N LEU A 108 -7.38 1.74 17.91
CA LEU A 108 -6.37 2.29 16.99
C LEU A 108 -5.42 3.25 17.70
N LEU A 109 -5.95 4.23 18.43
CA LEU A 109 -5.17 5.25 19.13
C LEU A 109 -4.27 4.66 20.20
N LEU A 110 -4.75 3.65 20.96
CA LEU A 110 -3.93 2.90 21.92
C LEU A 110 -2.72 2.22 21.27
N ASN A 111 -2.81 1.86 19.99
CA ASN A 111 -1.71 1.32 19.20
C ASN A 111 -0.95 2.40 18.43
N GLY A 112 -1.22 3.69 18.67
CA GLY A 112 -0.53 4.82 18.05
C GLY A 112 -0.81 4.95 16.54
N VAL A 113 -2.01 4.57 16.09
CA VAL A 113 -2.49 4.68 14.71
C VAL A 113 -3.77 5.49 14.70
N ARG A 114 -3.91 6.41 13.75
CA ARG A 114 -5.09 7.24 13.52
C ARG A 114 -5.97 6.67 12.43
N PRO A 115 -7.29 6.88 12.47
CA PRO A 115 -8.15 6.50 11.36
C PRO A 115 -8.01 7.47 10.17
N VAL A 116 -8.09 6.93 8.96
CA VAL A 116 -8.72 7.61 7.83
C VAL A 116 -10.18 7.21 7.91
N VAL A 117 -11.02 8.16 8.29
CA VAL A 117 -12.46 7.94 8.48
C VAL A 117 -13.12 7.88 7.12
N GLU A 118 -13.19 6.69 6.52
CA GLU A 118 -13.98 6.45 5.32
C GLU A 118 -15.46 6.39 5.73
N ILE A 119 -16.23 7.37 5.30
CA ILE A 119 -17.64 7.54 5.67
C ILE A 119 -18.51 6.63 4.80
N SER A 120 -18.59 5.34 5.17
CA SER A 120 -19.35 4.26 4.52
C SER A 120 -19.76 3.19 5.57
N PHE A 121 -20.64 2.26 5.30
CA PHE A 121 -21.64 2.24 4.24
C PHE A 121 -22.96 2.82 4.79
N MET A 122 -24.04 2.79 3.98
CA MET A 122 -25.31 3.40 4.39
C MET A 122 -26.01 2.55 5.47
N PRO A 123 -26.33 3.12 6.64
CA PRO A 123 -27.18 2.40 7.60
C PRO A 123 -28.51 2.03 6.97
N LYS A 124 -28.97 0.78 7.13
CA LYS A 124 -30.15 0.26 6.45
C LYS A 124 -31.41 1.11 6.70
N LYS A 125 -31.59 1.59 7.92
CA LYS A 125 -32.74 2.47 8.25
C LYS A 125 -32.65 3.85 7.66
N LEU A 126 -31.44 4.32 7.29
CA LEU A 126 -31.23 5.59 6.62
C LEU A 126 -31.27 5.43 5.08
N ALA A 127 -31.10 4.24 4.56
CA ALA A 127 -31.05 3.95 3.13
C ALA A 127 -32.37 4.32 2.42
N PHE A 128 -32.28 4.91 1.22
CA PHE A 128 -33.40 5.08 0.32
C PHE A 128 -33.93 3.72 -0.17
N ASN A 129 -33.03 2.82 -0.51
CA ASN A 129 -33.34 1.43 -0.84
C ASN A 129 -32.59 0.49 0.14
N PRO A 130 -33.28 -0.08 1.14
CA PRO A 130 -32.65 -0.96 2.12
C PRO A 130 -32.17 -2.31 1.57
N ASP A 131 -32.56 -2.63 0.33
CA ASP A 131 -32.18 -3.88 -0.36
C ASP A 131 -31.09 -3.65 -1.42
N ALA A 132 -30.54 -2.43 -1.55
CA ALA A 132 -29.40 -2.15 -2.41
C ALA A 132 -28.10 -2.57 -1.73
N LEU A 133 -27.81 -3.87 -1.80
CA LEU A 133 -26.67 -4.48 -1.10
C LEU A 133 -25.53 -4.77 -2.09
N HIS A 134 -24.31 -4.45 -1.69
CA HIS A 134 -23.11 -4.89 -2.41
C HIS A 134 -22.89 -6.40 -2.23
N PRO A 135 -22.30 -7.09 -3.23
CA PRO A 135 -22.10 -8.54 -3.17
C PRO A 135 -21.10 -9.05 -2.14
N PHE A 136 -20.35 -8.19 -1.44
CA PHE A 136 -19.48 -8.62 -0.35
C PHE A 136 -20.19 -9.55 0.62
N TRP A 137 -19.45 -10.42 1.27
CA TRP A 137 -19.98 -11.41 2.20
C TRP A 137 -20.87 -10.79 3.30
N TYR A 138 -20.49 -9.62 3.82
CA TYR A 138 -21.24 -8.90 4.85
C TYR A 138 -22.35 -7.99 4.32
N LYS A 139 -22.57 -7.97 2.98
CA LYS A 139 -23.70 -7.33 2.30
C LYS A 139 -23.96 -5.87 2.70
N PRO A 140 -22.97 -4.96 2.63
CA PRO A 140 -23.17 -3.57 3.01
C PRO A 140 -24.17 -2.89 2.08
N ASN A 141 -24.95 -1.95 2.63
CA ASN A 141 -25.91 -1.19 1.84
C ASN A 141 -25.22 -0.02 1.12
N VAL A 142 -25.42 0.09 -0.19
CA VAL A 142 -24.80 1.08 -1.07
C VAL A 142 -25.78 2.11 -1.60
N SER A 143 -26.98 2.20 -1.04
CA SER A 143 -28.01 3.17 -1.40
C SER A 143 -27.63 4.60 -1.00
N PRO A 144 -28.11 5.64 -1.70
CA PRO A 144 -28.19 6.98 -1.13
C PRO A 144 -29.05 7.02 0.14
N PRO A 145 -28.88 8.03 1.00
CA PRO A 145 -29.78 8.22 2.13
C PRO A 145 -31.19 8.58 1.65
N LYS A 146 -32.21 8.16 2.38
CA LYS A 146 -33.62 8.50 2.13
C LYS A 146 -33.93 9.99 2.37
N SER A 147 -33.08 10.68 3.13
CA SER A 147 -33.16 12.11 3.44
C SER A 147 -31.77 12.67 3.68
N MET A 148 -31.38 13.69 2.93
CA MET A 148 -30.13 14.41 3.15
C MET A 148 -30.14 15.17 4.49
N GLU A 149 -31.27 15.66 4.98
CA GLU A 149 -31.37 16.26 6.32
C GLU A 149 -30.99 15.27 7.42
N ARG A 150 -31.45 14.02 7.32
CA ARG A 150 -31.08 12.95 8.28
C ARG A 150 -29.63 12.54 8.16
N TRP A 151 -29.08 12.54 6.95
CA TRP A 151 -27.66 12.33 6.70
C TRP A 151 -26.83 13.44 7.34
N ASP A 152 -27.18 14.71 7.13
CA ASP A 152 -26.51 15.85 7.75
C ASP A 152 -26.58 15.78 9.28
N GLY A 153 -27.72 15.34 9.81
CA GLY A 153 -27.89 15.07 11.24
C GLY A 153 -26.92 14.02 11.78
N LEU A 154 -26.79 12.89 11.06
CA LEU A 154 -25.84 11.83 11.42
C LEU A 154 -24.40 12.34 11.35
N MET A 155 -24.00 13.01 10.27
CA MET A 155 -22.63 13.54 10.11
C MET A 155 -22.29 14.58 11.19
N THR A 156 -23.24 15.45 11.52
CA THR A 156 -23.09 16.45 12.58
C THR A 156 -22.95 15.79 13.96
N ALA A 157 -23.79 14.79 14.26
CA ALA A 157 -23.74 14.07 15.53
C ALA A 157 -22.43 13.27 15.67
N PHE A 158 -22.04 12.59 14.61
CA PHE A 158 -20.78 11.83 14.55
C PHE A 158 -19.55 12.73 14.78
N ALA A 159 -19.45 13.83 14.05
CA ALA A 159 -18.36 14.78 14.20
C ALA A 159 -18.29 15.38 15.61
N ARG A 160 -19.43 15.81 16.17
CA ARG A 160 -19.49 16.33 17.56
C ARG A 160 -19.02 15.30 18.56
N HIS A 161 -19.52 14.07 18.45
CA HIS A 161 -19.12 12.98 19.32
C HIS A 161 -17.58 12.76 19.30
N LEU A 162 -16.98 12.73 18.10
CA LEU A 162 -15.52 12.56 17.97
C LEU A 162 -14.75 13.72 18.63
N LEU A 163 -15.23 14.97 18.44
CA LEU A 163 -14.58 16.14 19.07
C LEU A 163 -14.74 16.13 20.59
N GLU A 164 -15.90 15.74 21.09
CA GLU A 164 -16.17 15.64 22.55
C GLU A 164 -15.32 14.56 23.19
N ARG A 165 -15.12 13.42 22.51
CA ARG A 165 -14.39 12.29 23.06
C ARG A 165 -12.86 12.44 22.94
N TYR A 166 -12.37 12.81 21.79
CA TYR A 166 -10.94 12.80 21.48
C TYR A 166 -10.29 14.18 21.50
N GLY A 167 -11.09 15.23 21.52
CA GLY A 167 -10.62 16.61 21.44
C GLY A 167 -10.34 17.06 20.00
N GLU A 168 -10.55 18.35 19.74
CA GLU A 168 -10.37 18.93 18.41
C GLU A 168 -8.92 18.81 17.90
N GLU A 169 -7.94 18.95 18.78
CA GLU A 169 -6.52 18.85 18.41
C GLU A 169 -6.17 17.49 17.83
N GLU A 170 -6.68 16.39 18.40
CA GLU A 170 -6.45 15.04 17.88
C GLU A 170 -7.22 14.80 16.60
N VAL A 171 -8.52 15.11 16.58
CA VAL A 171 -9.39 14.84 15.42
C VAL A 171 -9.02 15.68 14.20
N ALA A 172 -8.43 16.86 14.38
CA ALA A 172 -7.89 17.68 13.29
C ALA A 172 -6.72 17.01 12.53
N HIS A 173 -6.13 15.96 13.10
CA HIS A 173 -5.13 15.14 12.39
C HIS A 173 -5.74 13.99 11.58
N TRP A 174 -7.03 13.71 11.75
CA TRP A 174 -7.70 12.65 11.00
C TRP A 174 -8.12 13.14 9.62
N TYR A 175 -8.31 12.19 8.67
CA TYR A 175 -8.85 12.45 7.35
C TYR A 175 -10.27 11.89 7.28
N PHE A 176 -11.22 12.67 6.79
CA PHE A 176 -12.60 12.27 6.56
C PHE A 176 -12.81 12.09 5.06
N GLU A 177 -12.77 10.88 4.60
CA GLU A 177 -12.96 10.50 3.21
C GLU A 177 -14.42 10.13 2.97
N VAL A 178 -15.04 10.77 1.98
CA VAL A 178 -16.46 10.57 1.74
C VAL A 178 -16.68 9.40 0.81
N TRP A 179 -17.17 8.29 1.38
CA TRP A 179 -17.54 7.06 0.70
C TRP A 179 -16.33 6.24 0.18
N ASN A 180 -16.67 5.11 -0.49
CA ASN A 180 -15.73 4.23 -1.19
C ASN A 180 -16.20 3.99 -2.62
N GLU A 181 -15.32 4.23 -3.61
CA GLU A 181 -15.46 3.90 -5.02
C GLU A 181 -16.86 4.17 -5.63
N PRO A 182 -17.38 5.41 -5.49
CA PRO A 182 -18.75 5.72 -5.91
C PRO A 182 -18.99 5.67 -7.41
N ASN A 183 -17.94 5.50 -8.20
CA ASN A 183 -18.02 5.37 -9.65
C ASN A 183 -18.33 3.95 -10.14
N ILE A 184 -18.24 2.96 -9.27
CA ILE A 184 -18.60 1.57 -9.53
C ILE A 184 -19.75 1.09 -8.63
N ASP A 185 -19.88 -0.21 -8.40
CA ASP A 185 -21.06 -0.79 -7.74
C ASP A 185 -21.14 -0.57 -6.22
N PHE A 186 -20.19 0.21 -5.67
CA PHE A 186 -20.26 0.68 -4.29
C PHE A 186 -21.20 1.86 -4.09
N TRP A 187 -21.85 2.38 -5.14
CA TRP A 187 -22.83 3.46 -5.04
C TRP A 187 -24.04 3.24 -5.93
N GLY A 188 -25.21 3.14 -5.33
CA GLY A 188 -26.48 2.89 -5.99
C GLY A 188 -27.27 4.15 -6.41
N GLY A 189 -26.74 5.34 -6.20
CA GLY A 189 -27.41 6.59 -6.58
C GLY A 189 -27.46 6.79 -8.10
N VAL A 190 -28.55 7.41 -8.59
CA VAL A 190 -28.78 7.66 -10.02
C VAL A 190 -29.17 9.13 -10.27
N PRO A 191 -28.51 9.85 -11.19
CA PRO A 191 -27.26 9.50 -11.89
C PRO A 191 -26.08 9.37 -10.90
N ARG A 192 -25.23 8.34 -11.10
CA ARG A 192 -24.23 7.93 -10.12
C ARG A 192 -23.33 9.09 -9.66
N GLN A 193 -22.62 9.74 -10.57
CA GLN A 193 -21.72 10.84 -10.24
C GLN A 193 -22.43 12.03 -9.57
N LYS A 194 -23.57 12.47 -10.12
CA LYS A 194 -24.32 13.62 -9.59
C LYS A 194 -24.81 13.38 -8.17
N SER A 195 -25.38 12.19 -7.92
CA SER A 195 -25.92 11.85 -6.59
C SER A 195 -24.80 11.65 -5.56
N TYR A 196 -23.63 11.14 -5.98
CA TYR A 196 -22.47 11.10 -5.11
C TYR A 196 -21.93 12.50 -4.78
N PHE A 197 -21.80 13.38 -5.77
CA PHE A 197 -21.38 14.75 -5.51
C PHE A 197 -22.35 15.49 -4.57
N GLU A 198 -23.64 15.19 -4.63
CA GLU A 198 -24.61 15.72 -3.67
C GLU A 198 -24.34 15.17 -2.25
N LEU A 199 -24.08 13.88 -2.09
CA LEU A 199 -23.68 13.28 -0.81
C LEU A 199 -22.41 13.94 -0.26
N TYR A 200 -21.41 14.15 -1.11
CA TYR A 200 -20.15 14.82 -0.75
C TYR A 200 -20.42 16.25 -0.26
N ASP A 201 -21.21 17.04 -1.00
CA ASP A 201 -21.56 18.43 -0.67
C ASP A 201 -22.17 18.52 0.73
N HIS A 202 -23.13 17.64 1.03
CA HIS A 202 -23.81 17.57 2.33
C HIS A 202 -22.84 17.15 3.43
N THR A 203 -22.08 16.08 3.23
CA THR A 203 -21.10 15.58 4.20
C THR A 203 -20.06 16.64 4.55
N ALA A 204 -19.45 17.28 3.53
CA ALA A 204 -18.43 18.27 3.73
C ALA A 204 -18.95 19.50 4.51
N ARG A 205 -20.15 19.98 4.19
CA ARG A 205 -20.78 21.08 4.91
C ARG A 205 -21.13 20.72 6.34
N ALA A 206 -21.68 19.52 6.57
CA ALA A 206 -22.04 19.05 7.90
C ALA A 206 -20.81 18.97 8.81
N LEU A 207 -19.72 18.31 8.34
CA LEU A 207 -18.46 18.22 9.10
C LEU A 207 -17.87 19.60 9.39
N LYS A 208 -17.77 20.47 8.39
CA LYS A 208 -17.22 21.84 8.54
C LYS A 208 -18.10 22.76 9.39
N SER A 209 -19.39 22.48 9.52
CA SER A 209 -20.27 23.24 10.44
C SER A 209 -19.96 22.96 11.91
N VAL A 210 -19.39 21.77 12.21
CA VAL A 210 -18.97 21.39 13.57
C VAL A 210 -17.60 21.96 13.88
N SER A 211 -16.61 21.76 12.99
CA SER A 211 -15.30 22.42 13.09
C SER A 211 -14.67 22.60 11.72
N SER A 212 -14.18 23.83 11.47
CA SER A 212 -13.43 24.14 10.24
C SER A 212 -12.09 23.39 10.14
N ARG A 213 -11.61 22.83 11.24
CA ARG A 213 -10.34 22.06 11.31
C ARG A 213 -10.47 20.62 10.85
N LEU A 214 -11.68 20.06 10.74
CA LEU A 214 -11.90 18.72 10.22
C LEU A 214 -11.51 18.66 8.74
N ARG A 215 -10.61 17.71 8.38
CA ARG A 215 -10.11 17.57 7.01
C ARG A 215 -11.01 16.64 6.23
N VAL A 216 -11.77 17.16 5.28
CA VAL A 216 -12.69 16.40 4.42
C VAL A 216 -12.17 16.35 2.99
N GLY A 217 -12.28 15.19 2.33
CA GLY A 217 -11.82 14.98 0.96
C GLY A 217 -12.45 13.77 0.26
N GLY A 218 -12.01 13.57 -0.96
CA GLY A 218 -12.46 12.56 -1.91
C GLY A 218 -11.85 12.80 -3.28
N PRO A 219 -12.42 12.24 -4.38
CA PRO A 219 -13.67 11.48 -4.44
C PRO A 219 -13.58 10.00 -4.11
N ALA A 220 -12.39 9.47 -3.76
CA ALA A 220 -12.16 8.05 -3.43
C ALA A 220 -12.64 7.08 -4.52
N THR A 221 -12.44 7.44 -5.77
CA THR A 221 -12.94 6.71 -6.93
C THR A 221 -11.98 5.62 -7.39
N ALA A 222 -12.50 4.48 -7.82
CA ALA A 222 -11.76 3.45 -8.51
C ALA A 222 -11.13 3.98 -9.80
N ALA A 223 -9.97 3.44 -10.17
CA ALA A 223 -9.27 3.69 -11.43
C ALA A 223 -9.05 5.19 -11.75
N ALA A 224 -8.76 6.01 -10.72
CA ALA A 224 -8.47 7.44 -10.88
C ALA A 224 -9.55 8.22 -11.66
N ALA A 225 -10.82 7.82 -11.52
CA ALA A 225 -11.94 8.42 -12.22
C ALA A 225 -12.46 9.70 -11.53
N TRP A 226 -13.16 10.54 -12.26
CA TRP A 226 -13.93 11.72 -11.80
C TRP A 226 -13.16 12.82 -11.06
N VAL A 227 -11.84 12.75 -10.93
CA VAL A 227 -11.07 13.71 -10.11
C VAL A 227 -11.19 15.14 -10.65
N ASP A 228 -11.08 15.33 -11.96
CA ASP A 228 -11.24 16.64 -12.60
C ASP A 228 -12.67 17.18 -12.47
N ASP A 229 -13.70 16.36 -12.71
CA ASP A 229 -15.10 16.72 -12.51
C ASP A 229 -15.38 17.08 -11.04
N PHE A 230 -14.84 16.31 -10.09
CA PHE A 230 -14.97 16.57 -8.66
C PHE A 230 -14.34 17.91 -8.27
N LEU A 231 -13.14 18.18 -8.71
CA LEU A 231 -12.44 19.43 -8.41
C LEU A 231 -13.16 20.66 -9.05
N LYS A 232 -13.68 20.49 -10.26
CA LYS A 232 -14.50 21.51 -10.92
C LYS A 232 -15.77 21.75 -10.14
N HIS A 233 -16.55 20.70 -9.84
CA HIS A 233 -17.83 20.80 -9.09
C HIS A 233 -17.63 21.47 -7.74
N THR A 234 -16.65 21.04 -6.96
CA THR A 234 -16.41 21.57 -5.62
C THR A 234 -15.93 23.03 -5.65
N SER A 235 -15.18 23.42 -6.68
CA SER A 235 -14.74 24.80 -6.88
C SER A 235 -15.90 25.70 -7.27
N GLU A 236 -16.73 25.30 -8.24
CA GLU A 236 -17.91 26.06 -8.70
C GLU A 236 -18.94 26.29 -7.58
N LYS A 237 -19.19 25.25 -6.78
CA LYS A 237 -20.14 25.30 -5.67
C LYS A 237 -19.57 25.75 -4.33
N ARG A 238 -18.26 26.04 -4.29
CA ARG A 238 -17.54 26.42 -3.06
C ARG A 238 -17.70 25.39 -1.94
N ILE A 239 -17.57 24.11 -2.30
CA ILE A 239 -17.60 23.01 -1.33
C ILE A 239 -16.19 22.82 -0.77
N PRO A 240 -16.05 22.63 0.56
CA PRO A 240 -14.74 22.36 1.18
C PRO A 240 -14.09 21.09 0.64
N VAL A 241 -12.78 21.17 0.35
CA VAL A 241 -11.90 20.03 0.01
C VAL A 241 -10.55 20.32 0.65
N ASP A 242 -10.10 19.46 1.55
CA ASP A 242 -8.84 19.60 2.26
C ASP A 242 -7.76 18.62 1.75
N PHE A 243 -8.15 17.57 1.04
CA PHE A 243 -7.28 16.63 0.35
C PHE A 243 -8.01 15.99 -0.83
N VAL A 244 -7.26 15.47 -1.78
CA VAL A 244 -7.77 14.65 -2.88
C VAL A 244 -7.42 13.21 -2.61
N SER A 245 -8.37 12.29 -2.82
CA SER A 245 -8.10 10.86 -2.76
C SER A 245 -8.62 10.11 -3.97
N SER A 246 -7.96 9.03 -4.31
CA SER A 246 -8.37 8.11 -5.37
C SER A 246 -7.72 6.75 -5.19
N HIS A 247 -8.21 5.77 -5.95
CA HIS A 247 -7.68 4.41 -6.00
C HIS A 247 -7.20 4.07 -7.40
N GLY A 248 -6.37 3.05 -7.49
CA GLY A 248 -5.97 2.46 -8.75
C GLY A 248 -5.02 1.31 -8.51
N TYR A 249 -5.25 0.26 -9.24
CA TYR A 249 -4.45 -0.95 -9.22
C TYR A 249 -3.74 -1.09 -10.57
N ALA A 250 -2.55 -1.64 -10.59
CA ALA A 250 -1.79 -1.77 -11.85
C ALA A 250 -2.40 -2.79 -12.82
N ASP A 251 -3.30 -3.65 -12.35
CA ASP A 251 -4.11 -4.60 -13.10
C ASP A 251 -5.44 -3.99 -13.63
N ASP A 252 -5.79 -2.77 -13.22
CA ASP A 252 -6.85 -2.01 -13.89
C ASP A 252 -6.53 -1.84 -15.38
N THR A 253 -7.56 -1.77 -16.23
CA THR A 253 -7.34 -1.52 -17.65
C THR A 253 -6.72 -0.13 -17.87
N VAL A 254 -5.82 -0.03 -18.84
CA VAL A 254 -5.16 1.24 -19.19
C VAL A 254 -6.19 2.30 -19.56
N GLU A 255 -7.25 1.92 -20.29
CA GLU A 255 -8.35 2.80 -20.65
C GLU A 255 -9.04 3.40 -19.42
N ASN A 256 -9.41 2.56 -18.44
CA ASN A 256 -10.06 3.03 -17.22
C ASN A 256 -9.14 3.90 -16.36
N LEU A 257 -7.89 3.45 -16.17
CA LEU A 257 -6.94 4.08 -15.27
C LEU A 257 -6.35 5.39 -15.84
N LEU A 258 -5.97 5.36 -17.11
CA LEU A 258 -5.24 6.46 -17.77
C LEU A 258 -6.07 7.25 -18.77
N GLY A 259 -7.16 6.70 -19.28
CA GLY A 259 -7.99 7.31 -20.31
C GLY A 259 -7.34 7.28 -21.72
N THR A 260 -6.47 6.31 -21.96
CA THR A 260 -5.78 6.10 -23.25
C THR A 260 -5.82 4.62 -23.63
N ASN A 261 -5.66 4.34 -24.93
CA ASN A 261 -5.49 2.99 -25.46
C ASN A 261 -4.02 2.64 -25.80
N GLU A 262 -3.07 3.49 -25.34
CA GLU A 262 -1.65 3.19 -25.49
C GLU A 262 -1.26 1.98 -24.65
N ASP A 263 -0.29 1.20 -25.11
CA ASP A 263 0.25 0.07 -24.35
C ASP A 263 1.17 0.60 -23.23
N VAL A 264 0.71 0.51 -22.00
CA VAL A 264 1.47 0.90 -20.81
C VAL A 264 1.73 -0.34 -19.97
N SER A 265 3.01 -0.60 -19.68
CA SER A 265 3.41 -1.76 -18.88
C SER A 265 2.74 -1.73 -17.49
N MET A 266 2.45 -2.89 -16.91
CA MET A 266 1.87 -2.96 -15.55
C MET A 266 2.75 -2.24 -14.52
N ARG A 267 4.07 -2.30 -14.72
CA ARG A 267 5.06 -1.62 -13.90
C ARG A 267 4.82 -0.11 -13.79
N ASP A 268 4.36 0.52 -14.89
CA ASP A 268 4.29 1.98 -14.98
C ASP A 268 2.88 2.53 -14.73
N ARG A 269 1.85 1.69 -14.77
CA ARG A 269 0.44 2.11 -14.74
C ARG A 269 0.08 2.90 -13.49
N LEU A 270 0.41 2.39 -12.32
CA LEU A 270 0.00 3.01 -11.05
C LEU A 270 0.54 4.43 -10.93
N CYS A 271 1.86 4.60 -11.07
CA CYS A 271 2.47 5.93 -10.91
C CYS A 271 2.12 6.88 -12.06
N SER A 272 1.81 6.36 -13.26
CA SER A 272 1.22 7.15 -14.35
C SER A 272 -0.17 7.68 -13.96
N ALA A 273 -1.00 6.87 -13.31
CA ALA A 273 -2.31 7.30 -12.82
C ALA A 273 -2.20 8.35 -11.70
N VAL A 274 -1.30 8.14 -10.74
CA VAL A 274 -1.00 9.13 -9.69
C VAL A 274 -0.53 10.45 -10.32
N GLY A 275 0.35 10.37 -11.31
CA GLY A 275 0.83 11.52 -12.07
C GLY A 275 -0.29 12.25 -12.84
N LYS A 276 -1.22 11.49 -13.46
CA LYS A 276 -2.43 12.04 -14.11
C LYS A 276 -3.25 12.85 -13.11
N VAL A 277 -3.56 12.28 -11.95
CA VAL A 277 -4.34 12.95 -10.91
C VAL A 277 -3.62 14.20 -10.39
N LYS A 278 -2.31 14.12 -10.15
CA LYS A 278 -1.49 15.28 -9.77
C LYS A 278 -1.54 16.40 -10.84
N GLY A 279 -1.57 16.01 -12.12
CA GLY A 279 -1.77 16.92 -13.26
C GLY A 279 -3.14 17.60 -13.23
N GLN A 280 -4.22 16.85 -12.96
CA GLN A 280 -5.59 17.37 -12.83
C GLN A 280 -5.71 18.35 -11.64
N MET A 281 -5.11 18.02 -10.49
CA MET A 281 -5.06 18.93 -9.33
C MET A 281 -4.34 20.24 -9.69
N ARG A 282 -3.24 20.17 -10.44
CA ARG A 282 -2.50 21.36 -10.91
C ARG A 282 -3.36 22.21 -11.85
N ALA A 283 -4.02 21.59 -12.80
CA ALA A 283 -4.89 22.26 -13.75
C ALA A 283 -6.08 22.96 -13.06
N ALA A 284 -6.60 22.37 -11.97
CA ALA A 284 -7.65 22.95 -11.14
C ALA A 284 -7.15 24.01 -10.12
N GLY A 285 -5.85 24.34 -10.10
CA GLY A 285 -5.28 25.27 -9.12
C GLY A 285 -5.24 24.74 -7.68
N LYS A 286 -5.23 23.40 -7.50
CA LYS A 286 -5.28 22.70 -6.22
C LYS A 286 -3.98 21.98 -5.87
N SER A 287 -2.84 22.40 -6.42
CA SER A 287 -1.53 21.78 -6.19
C SER A 287 -1.07 21.76 -4.72
N ASN A 288 -1.66 22.61 -3.89
CA ASN A 288 -1.36 22.73 -2.46
C ASN A 288 -2.11 21.72 -1.59
N LEU A 289 -3.11 21.02 -2.13
CA LEU A 289 -3.81 19.98 -1.39
C LEU A 289 -2.98 18.69 -1.37
N PRO A 290 -3.01 17.95 -0.24
CA PRO A 290 -2.46 16.60 -0.22
C PRO A 290 -3.17 15.68 -1.23
N LEU A 291 -2.40 14.81 -1.88
CA LEU A 291 -2.90 13.69 -2.67
C LEU A 291 -2.69 12.40 -1.87
N LEU A 292 -3.77 11.79 -1.44
CA LEU A 292 -3.79 10.51 -0.75
C LEU A 292 -4.26 9.42 -1.73
N TRP A 293 -3.40 8.48 -2.05
CA TRP A 293 -3.79 7.32 -2.84
C TRP A 293 -4.26 6.23 -1.89
N THR A 294 -5.56 6.20 -1.62
CA THR A 294 -6.13 5.52 -0.45
C THR A 294 -6.33 4.02 -0.63
N GLU A 295 -6.15 3.50 -1.84
CA GLU A 295 -6.02 2.07 -2.11
C GLU A 295 -5.10 1.79 -3.29
N TRP A 296 -4.19 0.83 -3.10
CA TRP A 296 -3.38 0.21 -4.15
C TRP A 296 -2.77 -1.09 -3.67
N ASN A 297 -2.36 -1.94 -4.61
CA ASN A 297 -1.52 -3.09 -4.33
C ASN A 297 -0.57 -3.31 -5.51
N VAL A 298 0.39 -4.25 -5.35
CA VAL A 298 1.29 -4.63 -6.43
C VAL A 298 0.52 -5.27 -7.59
N PRO A 299 1.02 -5.12 -8.84
CA PRO A 299 0.35 -5.70 -10.01
C PRO A 299 0.37 -7.22 -10.02
N GLY A 300 -0.58 -7.82 -10.72
CA GLY A 300 -0.58 -9.23 -11.07
C GLY A 300 -1.65 -10.06 -10.37
N MET A 301 -1.60 -11.37 -10.65
CA MET A 301 -2.55 -12.34 -10.11
C MET A 301 -2.41 -12.49 -8.58
N ASP A 302 -3.50 -12.84 -7.92
CA ASP A 302 -3.59 -12.95 -6.45
C ASP A 302 -2.43 -13.76 -5.85
N GLU A 303 -2.02 -14.85 -6.48
CA GLU A 303 -0.94 -15.72 -6.01
C GLU A 303 0.40 -15.00 -5.85
N LEU A 304 0.65 -13.93 -6.61
CA LEU A 304 1.89 -13.16 -6.54
C LEU A 304 2.01 -12.37 -5.23
N ARG A 305 0.88 -12.01 -4.60
CA ARG A 305 0.85 -11.26 -3.32
C ARG A 305 1.44 -12.06 -2.15
N ASP A 306 1.54 -13.37 -2.29
CA ASP A 306 2.14 -14.25 -1.28
C ASP A 306 3.62 -14.57 -1.54
N THR A 307 4.24 -14.00 -2.58
CA THR A 307 5.59 -14.34 -3.04
C THR A 307 6.57 -13.17 -2.90
N ALA A 308 7.86 -13.44 -3.14
CA ALA A 308 8.91 -12.42 -3.18
C ALA A 308 8.73 -11.37 -4.29
N PHE A 309 7.81 -11.56 -5.23
CA PHE A 309 7.47 -10.60 -6.27
C PHE A 309 7.10 -9.21 -5.71
N VAL A 310 6.50 -9.18 -4.52
CA VAL A 310 6.02 -7.92 -3.90
C VAL A 310 7.17 -6.95 -3.67
N GLY A 311 8.34 -7.42 -3.25
CA GLY A 311 9.49 -6.56 -2.92
C GLY A 311 9.94 -5.67 -4.08
N PRO A 312 10.33 -6.22 -5.23
CA PRO A 312 10.68 -5.43 -6.42
C PRO A 312 9.55 -4.54 -6.92
N ALA A 313 8.31 -5.03 -6.91
CA ALA A 313 7.15 -4.24 -7.35
C ALA A 313 6.92 -3.04 -6.42
N LEU A 314 7.01 -3.22 -5.10
CA LEU A 314 6.92 -2.16 -4.10
C LEU A 314 8.07 -1.16 -4.24
N ALA A 315 9.32 -1.62 -4.33
CA ALA A 315 10.49 -0.76 -4.48
C ALA A 315 10.40 0.09 -5.76
N ASP A 316 9.95 -0.50 -6.84
CA ASP A 316 9.76 0.20 -8.11
C ASP A 316 8.65 1.25 -8.05
N THR A 317 7.51 0.91 -7.42
CA THR A 317 6.42 1.87 -7.17
C THR A 317 6.90 3.04 -6.31
N ILE A 318 7.63 2.77 -5.23
CA ILE A 318 8.22 3.83 -4.38
C ILE A 318 9.12 4.74 -5.21
N ARG A 319 9.97 4.16 -6.06
CA ARG A 319 10.87 4.94 -6.92
C ARG A 319 10.13 5.84 -7.90
N GLN A 320 9.09 5.33 -8.52
CA GLN A 320 8.34 6.03 -9.57
C GLN A 320 7.37 7.06 -9.01
N CYS A 321 6.69 6.76 -7.91
CA CYS A 321 5.68 7.63 -7.31
C CYS A 321 6.27 8.72 -6.40
N ASP A 322 7.59 8.74 -6.17
CA ASP A 322 8.24 9.74 -5.32
C ASP A 322 7.96 11.17 -5.81
N GLY A 323 7.43 12.01 -4.91
CA GLY A 323 7.01 13.38 -5.21
C GLY A 323 5.66 13.53 -5.93
N LEU A 324 4.97 12.43 -6.25
CA LEU A 324 3.64 12.46 -6.88
C LEU A 324 2.51 12.44 -5.85
N ALA A 325 2.59 11.63 -4.82
CA ALA A 325 1.59 11.53 -3.77
C ALA A 325 2.17 11.84 -2.39
N ASP A 326 1.33 12.28 -1.47
CA ASP A 326 1.71 12.55 -0.07
C ASP A 326 1.59 11.28 0.79
N ALA A 327 0.71 10.35 0.43
CA ALA A 327 0.62 9.01 0.99
C ALA A 327 0.09 8.01 -0.04
N LEU A 328 0.63 6.78 -0.01
CA LEU A 328 0.10 5.62 -0.71
C LEU A 328 -0.36 4.60 0.33
N SER A 329 -1.64 4.27 0.36
CA SER A 329 -2.22 3.30 1.30
C SER A 329 -2.21 1.90 0.70
N PHE A 330 -1.26 1.07 1.12
CA PHE A 330 -1.18 -0.32 0.65
C PHE A 330 -2.40 -1.11 1.16
N TRP A 331 -3.11 -1.74 0.25
CA TRP A 331 -4.31 -2.54 0.51
C TRP A 331 -3.95 -4.03 0.58
N THR A 332 -3.74 -4.65 1.78
CA THR A 332 -3.95 -4.20 3.15
C THR A 332 -2.75 -4.57 4.06
N PHE A 333 -2.78 -4.22 5.36
CA PHE A 333 -1.71 -4.63 6.28
C PHE A 333 -1.90 -6.07 6.82
N SER A 334 -3.11 -6.62 6.79
CA SER A 334 -3.47 -7.90 7.41
C SER A 334 -4.51 -8.66 6.59
N ASP A 335 -4.41 -9.98 6.58
CA ASP A 335 -5.43 -10.90 6.07
C ASP A 335 -6.56 -11.15 7.09
N VAL A 336 -6.68 -10.36 8.15
CA VAL A 336 -7.94 -10.23 8.90
C VAL A 336 -8.88 -9.39 8.04
N PHE A 337 -9.44 -10.03 7.02
CA PHE A 337 -10.10 -9.42 5.89
C PHE A 337 -11.20 -10.37 5.37
N GLU A 338 -12.42 -9.89 5.14
CA GLU A 338 -13.60 -10.75 4.93
C GLU A 338 -14.56 -10.20 3.86
N GLU A 339 -14.08 -9.69 2.74
CA GLU A 339 -14.95 -9.28 1.62
C GLU A 339 -15.62 -10.48 0.98
N ASP A 340 -14.88 -11.59 0.83
CA ASP A 340 -15.39 -12.88 0.34
C ASP A 340 -15.73 -13.86 1.47
N GLY A 341 -15.80 -13.37 2.70
CA GLY A 341 -16.01 -14.16 3.91
C GLY A 341 -14.74 -14.52 4.65
N PRO A 342 -14.86 -15.29 5.73
CA PRO A 342 -13.72 -15.67 6.56
C PRO A 342 -12.68 -16.47 5.77
N ILE A 343 -11.42 -16.01 5.80
CA ILE A 343 -10.31 -16.66 5.11
C ILE A 343 -10.10 -18.08 5.68
N ALA A 344 -10.10 -19.08 4.82
CA ALA A 344 -10.11 -20.48 5.21
C ALA A 344 -8.73 -21.02 5.61
N GLN A 345 -7.66 -20.49 5.00
CA GLN A 345 -6.27 -20.94 5.24
C GLN A 345 -5.27 -19.83 4.88
N PRO A 346 -4.02 -19.88 5.37
CA PRO A 346 -2.97 -18.95 4.95
C PRO A 346 -2.64 -19.05 3.46
N PHE A 347 -2.06 -17.99 2.90
CA PHE A 347 -1.51 -17.96 1.54
C PHE A 347 -2.52 -18.34 0.45
N GLN A 348 -3.60 -17.59 0.37
CA GLN A 348 -4.61 -17.66 -0.68
C GLN A 348 -4.63 -16.43 -1.59
N GLY A 349 -3.51 -15.68 -1.67
CA GLY A 349 -3.39 -14.49 -2.51
C GLY A 349 -4.10 -13.25 -1.97
N HIS A 350 -4.45 -13.24 -0.68
CA HIS A 350 -5.07 -12.06 -0.07
C HIS A 350 -4.08 -10.91 0.08
N PHE A 351 -4.59 -9.72 0.34
CA PHE A 351 -3.91 -8.44 0.23
C PHE A 351 -2.90 -8.13 1.35
N GLY A 352 -3.01 -8.80 2.51
CA GLY A 352 -2.27 -8.44 3.72
C GLY A 352 -0.77 -8.71 3.66
N LEU A 353 -0.01 -7.96 4.46
CA LEU A 353 1.40 -8.25 4.76
C LEU A 353 1.54 -9.46 5.70
N ARG A 354 0.49 -9.72 6.47
CA ARG A 354 0.41 -10.86 7.37
C ARG A 354 -0.74 -11.77 6.96
N ALA A 355 -0.42 -13.03 6.70
CA ALA A 355 -1.41 -14.04 6.39
C ALA A 355 -2.20 -14.44 7.64
N LYS A 356 -3.38 -15.07 7.43
CA LYS A 356 -4.21 -15.56 8.51
C LYS A 356 -3.41 -16.32 9.55
N GLY A 357 -3.66 -15.99 10.81
CA GLY A 357 -2.97 -16.58 11.97
C GLY A 357 -1.67 -15.90 12.35
N GLY A 358 -1.38 -14.72 11.77
CA GLY A 358 -0.23 -13.93 12.14
C GLY A 358 1.08 -14.40 11.49
N ILE A 359 1.01 -15.01 10.31
CA ILE A 359 2.19 -15.43 9.55
C ILE A 359 2.68 -14.28 8.70
N ASN A 360 3.95 -13.89 8.83
CA ASN A 360 4.56 -12.85 8.02
C ASN A 360 4.72 -13.33 6.57
N LYS A 361 4.17 -12.60 5.61
CA LYS A 361 4.41 -12.85 4.18
C LYS A 361 5.78 -12.28 3.76
N PRO A 362 6.31 -12.61 2.57
CA PRO A 362 7.49 -11.93 2.03
C PRO A 362 7.34 -10.41 2.03
N SER A 363 6.14 -9.89 1.67
CA SER A 363 5.81 -8.46 1.70
C SER A 363 6.03 -7.78 3.07
N TYR A 364 5.84 -8.49 4.17
CA TYR A 364 6.15 -7.98 5.51
C TYR A 364 7.65 -7.66 5.65
N TYR A 365 8.50 -8.53 5.14
CA TYR A 365 9.95 -8.33 5.16
C TYR A 365 10.40 -7.28 4.15
N ASP A 366 9.73 -7.16 3.00
CA ASP A 366 9.99 -6.10 2.03
C ASP A 366 9.74 -4.71 2.63
N PHE A 367 8.62 -4.53 3.33
CA PHE A 367 8.36 -3.29 4.06
C PHE A 367 9.41 -3.04 5.15
N ALA A 368 9.81 -4.08 5.90
CA ALA A 368 10.86 -3.97 6.90
C ALA A 368 12.21 -3.53 6.32
N LEU A 369 12.57 -4.00 5.12
CA LEU A 369 13.76 -3.54 4.41
C LEU A 369 13.64 -2.10 3.95
N LEU A 370 12.54 -1.77 3.26
CA LEU A 370 12.34 -0.45 2.66
C LEU A 370 12.10 0.65 3.71
N HIS A 371 11.59 0.30 4.89
CA HIS A 371 11.53 1.21 6.05
C HIS A 371 12.92 1.72 6.48
N ARG A 372 13.97 0.96 6.21
CA ARG A 372 15.36 1.32 6.57
C ARG A 372 16.00 2.31 5.62
N LEU A 373 15.37 2.67 4.51
CA LEU A 373 15.82 3.75 3.62
C LEU A 373 16.01 5.05 4.37
N GLY A 374 16.86 5.94 3.86
CA GLY A 374 17.15 7.23 4.49
C GLY A 374 16.16 8.31 4.05
N GLU A 375 16.13 9.42 4.79
CA GLU A 375 15.21 10.56 4.58
C GLU A 375 15.65 11.50 3.44
N GLN A 376 16.80 11.23 2.82
CA GLN A 376 17.31 11.98 1.68
C GLN A 376 17.58 11.02 0.53
N ARG A 377 16.87 11.19 -0.58
CA ARG A 377 17.11 10.42 -1.81
C ARG A 377 18.20 11.09 -2.63
N LEU A 378 19.21 10.33 -2.99
CA LEU A 378 20.25 10.75 -3.93
C LEU A 378 19.82 10.48 -5.36
N LYS A 379 20.12 11.42 -6.27
CA LYS A 379 19.81 11.26 -7.70
C LYS A 379 20.56 10.05 -8.26
N ASN A 380 19.82 9.14 -8.88
CA ASN A 380 20.33 7.97 -9.61
C ASN A 380 19.41 7.66 -10.78
N GLU A 381 19.96 7.43 -11.95
CA GLU A 381 19.19 7.22 -13.19
C GLU A 381 18.82 5.74 -13.41
N ASN A 382 19.45 4.80 -12.68
CA ASN A 382 19.14 3.39 -12.87
C ASN A 382 17.70 3.07 -12.41
N PRO A 383 16.89 2.38 -13.23
CA PRO A 383 15.48 2.11 -12.91
C PRO A 383 15.27 1.06 -11.83
N ASN A 384 16.31 0.34 -11.40
CA ASN A 384 16.22 -0.77 -10.45
C ASN A 384 17.00 -0.46 -9.15
N VAL A 385 17.16 0.83 -8.83
CA VAL A 385 17.87 1.24 -7.61
C VAL A 385 17.23 2.47 -6.97
N ILE A 386 17.20 2.49 -5.66
CA ILE A 386 16.99 3.70 -4.84
C ILE A 386 18.22 3.87 -3.96
N VAL A 387 18.84 5.04 -4.05
CA VAL A 387 19.98 5.42 -3.20
C VAL A 387 19.52 6.49 -2.22
N THR A 388 19.69 6.23 -0.93
CA THR A 388 19.29 7.18 0.10
C THR A 388 20.40 7.42 1.10
N LYS A 389 20.32 8.54 1.79
CA LYS A 389 21.24 8.93 2.86
C LYS A 389 20.46 9.20 4.14
N ARG A 390 20.91 8.60 5.23
CA ARG A 390 20.38 8.82 6.58
C ARG A 390 21.06 10.03 7.24
N LYS A 391 20.46 10.52 8.32
CA LYS A 391 21.01 11.62 9.16
C LYS A 391 22.40 11.30 9.73
N ASP A 392 22.71 10.04 9.99
CA ASP A 392 24.01 9.56 10.45
C ASP A 392 25.03 9.36 9.32
N ALA A 393 24.74 9.91 8.13
CA ALA A 393 25.54 9.85 6.90
C ALA A 393 25.71 8.46 6.29
N ARG A 394 25.05 7.41 6.78
CA ARG A 394 25.02 6.11 6.12
C ARG A 394 24.27 6.22 4.80
N LEU A 395 24.79 5.52 3.79
CA LEU A 395 24.02 5.27 2.59
C LEU A 395 23.21 3.98 2.77
N VAL A 396 21.93 4.03 2.38
CA VAL A 396 21.06 2.86 2.31
C VAL A 396 20.56 2.75 0.89
N ILE A 397 20.81 1.59 0.29
CA ILE A 397 20.61 1.37 -1.14
C ILE A 397 19.72 0.15 -1.30
N ALA A 398 18.56 0.32 -1.95
CA ALA A 398 17.74 -0.79 -2.39
C ALA A 398 18.05 -1.08 -3.87
N VAL A 399 18.29 -2.35 -4.18
CA VAL A 399 18.51 -2.84 -5.56
C VAL A 399 17.58 -4.02 -5.79
N TRP A 400 16.94 -4.08 -6.95
CA TRP A 400 15.98 -5.15 -7.23
C TRP A 400 16.04 -5.65 -8.66
N ASN A 401 15.52 -6.85 -8.86
CA ASN A 401 15.29 -7.46 -10.15
C ASN A 401 13.80 -7.70 -10.35
N TYR A 402 13.10 -6.70 -10.91
CA TYR A 402 11.67 -6.79 -11.20
C TYR A 402 11.43 -7.61 -12.47
N VAL A 403 10.50 -8.55 -12.39
CA VAL A 403 10.01 -9.35 -13.53
C VAL A 403 8.51 -9.11 -13.70
N GLU A 404 8.11 -8.68 -14.89
CA GLU A 404 6.68 -8.46 -15.20
C GLU A 404 5.86 -9.73 -14.96
N PRO A 405 4.64 -9.62 -14.40
CA PRO A 405 3.74 -10.75 -14.23
C PRO A 405 3.55 -11.55 -15.52
N GLY A 406 3.62 -12.87 -15.42
CA GLY A 406 3.49 -13.77 -16.56
C GLY A 406 4.74 -13.91 -17.44
N GLN A 407 5.80 -13.17 -17.18
CA GLN A 407 7.08 -13.32 -17.88
C GLN A 407 8.02 -14.28 -17.15
N ARG A 408 8.87 -14.94 -17.92
CA ARG A 408 9.95 -15.78 -17.36
C ARG A 408 11.11 -14.86 -16.95
N GLY A 409 11.36 -14.76 -15.65
CA GLY A 409 12.48 -14.00 -15.11
C GLY A 409 13.82 -14.64 -15.36
N GLN A 410 14.85 -13.81 -15.44
CA GLN A 410 16.26 -14.20 -15.48
C GLN A 410 17.00 -13.52 -14.32
N ALA A 411 18.04 -14.16 -13.81
CA ALA A 411 18.95 -13.52 -12.89
C ALA A 411 19.64 -12.32 -13.56
N ARG A 412 19.93 -11.29 -12.78
CA ARG A 412 20.70 -10.11 -13.22
C ARG A 412 21.96 -9.98 -12.39
N SER A 413 23.03 -9.59 -13.05
CA SER A 413 24.33 -9.31 -12.41
C SER A 413 24.56 -7.80 -12.44
N TYR A 414 24.70 -7.19 -11.26
CA TYR A 414 24.97 -5.77 -11.10
C TYR A 414 26.38 -5.57 -10.54
N ARG A 415 27.05 -4.53 -11.03
CA ARG A 415 28.28 -4.00 -10.43
C ARG A 415 28.03 -2.60 -9.91
N LEU A 416 27.92 -2.46 -8.59
CA LEU A 416 27.80 -1.17 -7.93
C LEU A 416 29.19 -0.54 -7.81
N ILE A 417 29.35 0.67 -8.36
CA ILE A 417 30.61 1.44 -8.29
C ILE A 417 30.38 2.62 -7.39
N PHE A 418 31.09 2.68 -6.26
CA PHE A 418 30.94 3.73 -5.26
C PHE A 418 31.90 4.89 -5.54
N GLU A 419 31.34 6.09 -5.64
CA GLU A 419 32.05 7.35 -5.94
C GLU A 419 31.89 8.33 -4.75
N HIS A 420 32.87 9.19 -4.54
CA HIS A 420 32.89 10.28 -3.55
C HIS A 420 32.60 9.85 -2.12
N MET A 421 33.04 8.66 -1.71
CA MET A 421 32.98 8.22 -0.31
C MET A 421 34.28 7.56 0.13
N GLY A 422 34.61 7.73 1.41
CA GLY A 422 35.72 7.03 2.05
C GLY A 422 35.38 5.55 2.21
N LEU A 423 35.99 4.72 1.40
CA LEU A 423 35.77 3.26 1.40
C LEU A 423 36.83 2.49 2.20
N GLU A 424 37.89 3.15 2.62
CA GLU A 424 38.87 2.54 3.52
C GLU A 424 38.18 2.21 4.85
N ALA A 425 38.04 0.92 5.14
CA ALA A 425 37.26 0.37 6.25
C ALA A 425 35.73 0.55 6.17
N ALA A 426 35.13 0.72 4.97
CA ALA A 426 33.67 0.68 4.83
C ALA A 426 33.15 -0.72 5.16
N GLU A 427 32.14 -0.75 6.03
CA GLU A 427 31.37 -1.96 6.34
C GLU A 427 30.05 -1.89 5.60
N ILE A 428 29.77 -2.91 4.78
CA ILE A 428 28.51 -3.02 4.06
C ILE A 428 27.72 -4.20 4.63
N GLY A 429 26.55 -3.91 5.16
CA GLY A 429 25.60 -4.93 5.56
C GLY A 429 24.58 -5.17 4.45
N GLU A 430 24.32 -6.42 4.13
CA GLU A 430 23.34 -6.87 3.14
C GLU A 430 22.20 -7.62 3.81
N ASN A 431 20.97 -7.28 3.49
CA ASN A 431 19.78 -8.09 3.71
C ASN A 431 19.02 -8.23 2.39
N ARG A 432 18.29 -9.35 2.25
CA ARG A 432 17.51 -9.61 1.04
C ARG A 432 16.20 -10.33 1.31
N VAL A 433 15.26 -10.15 0.39
CA VAL A 433 14.05 -10.98 0.23
C VAL A 433 14.07 -11.53 -1.19
N ASP A 434 14.05 -12.84 -1.33
CA ASP A 434 14.08 -13.56 -2.59
C ASP A 434 13.49 -14.97 -2.44
N GLU A 435 13.75 -15.88 -3.36
CA GLU A 435 13.24 -17.25 -3.30
C GLU A 435 13.77 -18.04 -2.09
N GLU A 436 14.93 -17.67 -1.54
CA GLU A 436 15.59 -18.37 -0.42
C GLU A 436 15.47 -17.64 0.91
N HIS A 437 15.35 -16.29 0.88
CA HIS A 437 15.35 -15.42 2.05
C HIS A 437 14.00 -14.71 2.22
N GLY A 438 13.46 -14.74 3.43
CA GLY A 438 12.14 -14.12 3.71
C GLY A 438 10.96 -14.82 3.03
N ASN A 439 11.17 -15.97 2.39
CA ASN A 439 10.14 -16.68 1.63
C ASN A 439 9.32 -17.62 2.52
N THR A 440 8.37 -17.04 3.24
CA THR A 440 7.51 -17.79 4.17
C THR A 440 6.57 -18.75 3.44
N LEU A 441 6.17 -18.44 2.21
CA LEU A 441 5.33 -19.35 1.42
C LEU A 441 6.07 -20.66 1.12
N ALA A 442 7.36 -20.60 0.76
CA ALA A 442 8.16 -21.79 0.54
C ALA A 442 8.32 -22.63 1.82
N ALA A 443 8.61 -21.97 2.96
CA ALA A 443 8.68 -22.62 4.27
C ALA A 443 7.34 -23.27 4.67
N TYR A 444 6.22 -22.59 4.44
CA TYR A 444 4.88 -23.09 4.71
C TYR A 444 4.55 -24.32 3.85
N ARG A 445 4.90 -24.29 2.55
CA ARG A 445 4.78 -25.46 1.65
C ARG A 445 5.65 -26.61 2.09
N GLY A 446 6.88 -26.35 2.52
CA GLY A 446 7.81 -27.35 3.09
C GLY A 446 7.28 -27.98 4.38
N MET A 447 6.41 -27.30 5.13
CA MET A 447 5.73 -27.81 6.32
C MET A 447 4.48 -28.67 6.00
N GLY A 448 4.12 -28.81 4.72
CA GLY A 448 2.95 -29.55 4.25
C GLY A 448 1.67 -28.73 4.16
N SER A 449 1.78 -27.40 4.11
CA SER A 449 0.66 -26.45 3.91
C SER A 449 -0.53 -26.69 4.87
N PRO A 450 -0.33 -26.73 6.20
CA PRO A 450 -1.41 -27.03 7.12
C PRO A 450 -2.53 -25.97 7.03
N ARG A 451 -3.77 -26.40 6.77
CA ARG A 451 -4.91 -25.50 6.63
C ARG A 451 -5.15 -24.65 7.90
N TYR A 452 -4.90 -25.23 9.05
CA TYR A 452 -5.04 -24.61 10.35
C TYR A 452 -3.74 -24.77 11.13
N PRO A 453 -2.70 -23.96 10.84
CA PRO A 453 -1.43 -24.09 11.54
C PRO A 453 -1.61 -23.78 13.03
N THR A 454 -0.92 -24.54 13.88
CA THR A 454 -0.88 -24.28 15.32
C THR A 454 -0.04 -23.01 15.59
N GLU A 455 -0.21 -22.41 16.78
CA GLU A 455 0.63 -21.28 17.20
C GLU A 455 2.13 -21.61 17.17
N GLU A 456 2.52 -22.84 17.52
CA GLU A 456 3.91 -23.27 17.43
C GLU A 456 4.42 -23.31 15.99
N GLN A 457 3.59 -23.81 15.06
CA GLN A 457 3.91 -23.80 13.63
C GLN A 457 4.05 -22.37 13.10
N VAL A 458 3.16 -21.47 13.50
CA VAL A 458 3.24 -20.06 13.12
C VAL A 458 4.53 -19.41 13.67
N ARG A 459 4.82 -19.58 14.97
CA ARG A 459 6.05 -19.07 15.56
C ARG A 459 7.30 -19.62 14.85
N ARG A 460 7.31 -20.92 14.53
CA ARG A 460 8.41 -21.55 13.79
C ARG A 460 8.56 -20.97 12.38
N LEU A 461 7.47 -20.81 11.64
CA LEU A 461 7.50 -20.19 10.29
C LEU A 461 8.11 -18.80 10.36
N ASN A 462 7.58 -17.92 11.20
CA ASN A 462 8.06 -16.55 11.34
C ASN A 462 9.54 -16.49 11.79
N ALA A 463 9.96 -17.40 12.68
CA ALA A 463 11.36 -17.46 13.13
C ALA A 463 12.33 -17.96 12.03
N MET A 464 11.90 -18.94 11.23
CA MET A 464 12.72 -19.50 10.15
C MET A 464 12.94 -18.52 8.99
N THR A 465 12.01 -17.63 8.76
CA THR A 465 12.03 -16.70 7.62
C THR A 465 12.32 -15.26 8.03
N ALA A 466 12.51 -15.01 9.33
CA ALA A 466 12.91 -13.69 9.82
C ALA A 466 14.18 -13.18 9.14
N LEU A 467 14.20 -11.91 8.80
CA LEU A 467 15.44 -11.26 8.35
C LEU A 467 16.46 -11.33 9.48
N GLY A 468 17.59 -11.97 9.21
CA GLY A 468 18.72 -12.03 10.13
C GLY A 468 19.42 -10.68 10.29
N THR A 469 20.51 -10.69 11.07
CA THR A 469 21.47 -9.58 11.04
C THR A 469 22.03 -9.46 9.62
N PRO A 470 22.26 -8.20 9.13
CA PRO A 470 22.84 -8.02 7.80
C PRO A 470 24.13 -8.80 7.63
N GLU A 471 24.26 -9.49 6.52
CA GLU A 471 25.51 -10.15 6.16
C GLU A 471 26.55 -9.11 5.78
N THR A 472 27.79 -9.24 6.31
CA THR A 472 28.86 -8.33 5.94
C THR A 472 29.45 -8.74 4.59
N VAL A 473 29.27 -7.87 3.60
CA VAL A 473 29.84 -8.04 2.26
C VAL A 473 31.09 -7.17 2.06
N ARG A 474 32.01 -7.63 1.24
CA ARG A 474 33.30 -6.96 1.01
C ARG A 474 33.35 -6.32 -0.37
N LEU A 475 33.89 -5.11 -0.42
CA LEU A 475 34.19 -4.44 -1.67
C LEU A 475 35.41 -5.06 -2.37
N SER A 476 35.36 -5.12 -3.69
CA SER A 476 36.52 -5.32 -4.55
C SER A 476 37.00 -3.95 -5.06
N GLY A 477 37.96 -3.35 -4.37
CA GLY A 477 38.35 -1.96 -4.61
C GLY A 477 37.20 -0.99 -4.23
N ARG A 478 36.57 -0.36 -5.22
CA ARG A 478 35.43 0.53 -5.06
C ARG A 478 34.12 -0.06 -5.60
N SER A 479 34.10 -1.35 -5.85
CA SER A 479 32.92 -2.00 -6.43
C SER A 479 32.41 -3.15 -5.57
N LEU A 480 31.10 -3.42 -5.70
CA LEU A 480 30.40 -4.56 -5.17
C LEU A 480 29.66 -5.25 -6.30
N ASP A 481 29.93 -6.53 -6.50
CA ASP A 481 29.17 -7.34 -7.44
C ASP A 481 27.99 -7.98 -6.71
N LEU A 482 26.79 -7.87 -7.31
CA LEU A 482 25.54 -8.43 -6.81
C LEU A 482 24.92 -9.32 -7.88
N GLU A 483 24.50 -10.51 -7.46
CA GLU A 483 23.65 -11.38 -8.25
C GLU A 483 22.26 -11.41 -7.65
N LEU A 484 21.24 -11.04 -8.45
CA LEU A 484 19.85 -11.01 -8.06
C LEU A 484 19.05 -12.00 -8.91
N GLY A 485 18.49 -13.02 -8.27
CA GLY A 485 17.48 -13.86 -8.88
C GLY A 485 16.26 -13.07 -9.34
N PRO A 486 15.35 -13.67 -10.13
CA PRO A 486 14.08 -13.06 -10.46
C PRO A 486 13.32 -12.65 -9.19
N ASN A 487 12.74 -11.46 -9.20
CA ASN A 487 11.97 -10.92 -8.08
C ASN A 487 12.71 -10.83 -6.74
N ALA A 488 14.02 -10.65 -6.77
CA ALA A 488 14.80 -10.37 -5.57
C ALA A 488 14.86 -8.87 -5.27
N LEU A 489 14.75 -8.53 -3.99
CA LEU A 489 15.01 -7.22 -3.41
C LEU A 489 16.19 -7.33 -2.43
N VAL A 490 17.21 -6.50 -2.62
CA VAL A 490 18.39 -6.41 -1.75
C VAL A 490 18.46 -5.01 -1.16
N LEU A 491 18.73 -4.94 0.14
CA LEU A 491 19.05 -3.69 0.84
C LEU A 491 20.49 -3.73 1.32
N LEU A 492 21.26 -2.72 0.96
CA LEU A 492 22.63 -2.49 1.39
C LEU A 492 22.69 -1.30 2.35
N GLU A 493 23.30 -1.49 3.51
CA GLU A 493 23.62 -0.42 4.44
C GLU A 493 25.13 -0.18 4.46
N VAL A 494 25.55 0.95 3.91
CA VAL A 494 26.96 1.29 3.79
C VAL A 494 27.35 2.26 4.90
N LYS A 495 28.19 1.83 5.83
CA LYS A 495 28.80 2.71 6.84
C LYS A 495 30.04 3.34 6.21
N PRO A 496 30.11 4.68 6.06
CA PRO A 496 31.33 5.30 5.56
C PRO A 496 32.49 5.01 6.52
N GLY A 497 33.64 4.69 5.95
CA GLY A 497 34.88 4.57 6.72
C GLY A 497 35.24 5.92 7.37
N VAL A 498 35.89 5.88 8.51
CA VAL A 498 36.47 7.09 9.12
C VAL A 498 37.58 7.57 8.20
N PRO A 499 37.61 8.83 7.72
CA PRO A 499 38.73 9.33 6.94
C PRO A 499 40.03 9.10 7.73
N ALA A 500 41.01 8.49 7.09
CA ALA A 500 42.36 8.46 7.66
C ALA A 500 42.78 9.90 7.93
N LYS A 501 43.19 10.16 9.19
CA LYS A 501 43.67 11.48 9.60
C LYS A 501 44.99 11.80 8.94
#